data_f5c9f7a92e1ce02ef1ca8a343092032c
#
_entry.id   f5c9f7a92e1ce02ef1ca8a343092032c
#
_cell.length_a   1.000
_cell.length_b   1.000
_cell.length_c   1.000
_cell.angle_alpha   90.00
_cell.angle_beta   90.00
_cell.angle_gamma   90.00
#
_symmetry.space_group_name_H-M   'P 1'
#
loop_
_entity.id
_entity.type
_entity.pdbx_description
1 polymer ?
#
loop_
_entity_poly.entity_id
_entity_poly.type
_entity_poly.pdbx_seq_one_letter_code
_entity_poly.pdbx_strand_id
1 'polypeptide(L)'
;MIKVVAQILRLFRGMFTRMGVDFDRMLAIVTVKLTLDNRIDRSGRNKKNASNALMKQGILLGICGPIFFLSGIASGAFEVSLLLFQSYLFLMLLMSFMMEYSRILFDGKDNHILQCLPVNAKTILVARLMSMLVYMFFLSGCMSVVPTVIVCCWKGVVSGVFFIVSVFLNTVFTLLFANAVYLGVMRFVSVEKFQRVVSYAQVVLIAGVALSYQLVGQFTRSVQLDVFHPGNWVYFTPPCYFMSLTVLGKQPTGPVLLLALIGVGLVGVLGYITVAYLAPYFSVKAGRLNSYTPESKKCKGGKEEWLYALARVCGRSPMQVTGFVLGWRMTRDNLKFRQGVLPMMIYTVCLAIFFLYQGQQEEVGGIAYYMPLYMMTMIGIGIQMNMSITDKGDLLWLYRSKPLVRPGALILGCFKALFVKYYLPAYVLLCGIFIVMLGWVVLPDLLFVLAVSTLVSYVYLWFSGMLFPFSKEKSSMDSGRNMLRVVVLMLMLVLVGGAHVLVMRLSWFGIWAAIAVVVFLVFLMEFVICRVSWRKVISNY
;
A
#
# COMPACT_ATOMS: atom_id res chain seq x y z
N MET A 1 19.98 18.96 -1.64
CA MET A 1 19.99 17.52 -1.90
C MET A 1 20.68 17.17 -3.23
N ILE A 2 20.18 17.61 -4.39
CA ILE A 2 20.71 17.21 -5.72
C ILE A 2 22.20 17.55 -5.91
N LYS A 3 22.65 18.75 -5.50
CA LYS A 3 24.07 19.15 -5.57
C LYS A 3 24.97 18.25 -4.72
N VAL A 4 24.53 17.86 -3.51
CA VAL A 4 25.29 16.97 -2.60
C VAL A 4 25.38 15.57 -3.19
N VAL A 5 24.28 15.03 -3.73
CA VAL A 5 24.28 13.73 -4.42
C VAL A 5 25.24 13.73 -5.60
N ALA A 6 25.22 14.79 -6.42
CA ALA A 6 26.13 14.91 -7.56
C ALA A 6 27.61 14.96 -7.12
N GLN A 7 27.94 15.63 -6.01
CA GLN A 7 29.29 15.63 -5.44
C GLN A 7 29.72 14.24 -4.94
N ILE A 8 28.85 13.55 -4.22
CA ILE A 8 29.13 12.18 -3.75
C ILE A 8 29.35 11.22 -4.93
N LEU A 9 28.51 11.30 -5.97
CA LEU A 9 28.66 10.44 -7.15
C LEU A 9 29.98 10.71 -7.89
N ARG A 10 30.47 11.94 -7.91
CA ARG A 10 31.76 12.30 -8.54
C ARG A 10 32.94 11.59 -7.88
N LEU A 11 32.90 11.29 -6.59
CA LEU A 11 33.95 10.53 -5.91
C LEU A 11 34.11 9.11 -6.48
N PHE A 12 33.03 8.53 -6.99
CA PHE A 12 33.02 7.19 -7.58
C PHE A 12 33.20 7.17 -9.11
N ARG A 13 33.57 8.29 -9.73
CA ARG A 13 33.75 8.42 -11.19
C ARG A 13 34.64 7.32 -11.77
N GLY A 14 35.78 7.02 -11.11
CA GLY A 14 36.73 6.02 -11.62
C GLY A 14 36.16 4.58 -11.61
N MET A 15 35.27 4.26 -10.69
CA MET A 15 34.60 2.96 -10.64
C MET A 15 33.62 2.80 -11.80
N PHE A 16 32.81 3.80 -12.07
CA PHE A 16 31.81 3.77 -13.14
C PHE A 16 32.45 3.73 -14.54
N THR A 17 33.52 4.49 -14.76
CA THR A 17 34.24 4.45 -16.03
C THR A 17 34.89 3.09 -16.29
N ARG A 18 35.44 2.41 -15.27
CA ARG A 18 35.96 1.02 -15.38
C ARG A 18 34.87 0.00 -15.73
N MET A 19 33.62 0.25 -15.34
CA MET A 19 32.47 -0.58 -15.69
C MET A 19 31.92 -0.32 -17.11
N GLY A 20 32.54 0.61 -17.87
CA GLY A 20 32.10 0.98 -19.22
C GLY A 20 30.84 1.86 -19.24
N VAL A 21 30.60 2.61 -18.17
CA VAL A 21 29.47 3.55 -18.03
C VAL A 21 29.97 4.97 -18.34
N ASP A 22 29.23 5.68 -19.19
CA ASP A 22 29.46 7.11 -19.42
C ASP A 22 28.97 7.91 -18.21
N PHE A 23 29.93 8.32 -17.37
CA PHE A 23 29.64 8.96 -16.10
C PHE A 23 28.89 10.29 -16.25
N ASP A 24 29.28 11.13 -17.22
CA ASP A 24 28.70 12.46 -17.36
C ASP A 24 27.23 12.37 -17.83
N ARG A 25 26.93 11.46 -18.75
CA ARG A 25 25.56 11.18 -19.20
C ARG A 25 24.73 10.51 -18.09
N MET A 26 25.31 9.57 -17.35
CA MET A 26 24.67 8.97 -16.17
C MET A 26 24.28 10.03 -15.15
N LEU A 27 25.21 10.93 -14.80
CA LEU A 27 24.97 12.00 -13.83
C LEU A 27 23.87 12.97 -14.30
N ALA A 28 23.86 13.31 -15.60
CA ALA A 28 22.82 14.14 -16.20
C ALA A 28 21.44 13.49 -16.07
N ILE A 29 21.30 12.20 -16.41
CA ILE A 29 20.04 11.45 -16.30
C ILE A 29 19.56 11.40 -14.84
N VAL A 30 20.45 11.08 -13.89
CA VAL A 30 20.13 11.02 -12.44
C VAL A 30 19.66 12.37 -11.93
N THR A 31 20.35 13.46 -12.26
CA THR A 31 19.99 14.81 -11.81
C THR A 31 18.65 15.29 -12.37
N VAL A 32 18.38 15.04 -13.64
CA VAL A 32 17.08 15.35 -14.27
C VAL A 32 15.99 14.55 -13.60
N LYS A 33 16.18 13.24 -13.38
CA LYS A 33 15.19 12.37 -12.79
C LYS A 33 14.86 12.76 -11.34
N LEU A 34 15.87 13.01 -10.51
CA LEU A 34 15.67 13.49 -9.14
C LEU A 34 14.97 14.86 -9.10
N THR A 35 15.23 15.72 -10.10
CA THR A 35 14.54 17.01 -10.22
C THR A 35 13.08 16.85 -10.59
N LEU A 36 12.78 15.94 -11.52
CA LEU A 36 11.40 15.61 -11.92
C LEU A 36 10.63 14.98 -10.75
N ASP A 37 11.21 14.00 -10.07
CA ASP A 37 10.58 13.34 -8.92
C ASP A 37 10.29 14.30 -7.77
N ASN A 38 11.14 15.32 -7.58
CA ASN A 38 10.90 16.37 -6.58
C ASN A 38 9.82 17.37 -7.02
N ARG A 39 9.58 17.55 -8.32
CA ARG A 39 8.58 18.46 -8.89
C ARG A 39 7.23 17.82 -9.17
N ILE A 40 7.19 16.50 -9.30
CA ILE A 40 5.92 15.77 -9.49
C ILE A 40 5.14 15.83 -8.18
N ASP A 41 4.28 16.83 -8.07
CA ASP A 41 3.31 16.88 -6.99
C ASP A 41 2.31 15.74 -7.20
N ARG A 42 2.37 14.75 -6.31
CA ARG A 42 1.40 13.65 -6.26
C ARG A 42 -0.04 14.14 -5.98
N SER A 43 -0.20 15.41 -5.67
CA SER A 43 -1.46 16.09 -5.31
C SER A 43 -2.12 16.91 -6.44
N GLY A 44 -1.48 17.10 -7.58
CA GLY A 44 -2.08 17.61 -8.85
C GLY A 44 -2.75 18.99 -8.86
N ARG A 45 -2.82 19.76 -7.77
CA ARG A 45 -3.66 20.96 -7.69
C ARG A 45 -2.98 22.30 -7.40
N ASN A 46 -1.74 22.33 -6.95
CA ASN A 46 -1.07 23.60 -6.66
C ASN A 46 0.40 23.57 -7.09
N LYS A 47 0.70 24.15 -8.25
CA LYS A 47 2.08 24.33 -8.77
C LYS A 47 3.02 25.04 -7.77
N LYS A 48 2.50 25.82 -6.82
CA LYS A 48 3.31 26.52 -5.80
C LYS A 48 3.80 25.63 -4.66
N ASN A 49 3.16 24.48 -4.39
CA ASN A 49 3.53 23.57 -3.27
C ASN A 49 4.21 22.27 -3.73
N ALA A 50 4.52 22.14 -5.02
CA ALA A 50 5.11 20.93 -5.62
C ALA A 50 6.55 20.67 -5.17
N SER A 51 7.26 21.66 -4.63
CA SER A 51 8.70 21.58 -4.39
C SER A 51 9.14 20.65 -3.26
N ASN A 52 8.22 20.01 -2.50
CA ASN A 52 8.56 19.27 -1.28
C ASN A 52 7.87 17.90 -1.13
N ALA A 53 7.47 17.25 -2.22
CA ALA A 53 6.75 15.97 -2.15
C ALA A 53 7.60 14.85 -1.48
N LEU A 54 8.86 14.75 -1.85
CA LEU A 54 9.81 13.80 -1.22
C LEU A 54 10.02 14.11 0.27
N MET A 55 10.09 15.39 0.63
CA MET A 55 10.29 15.81 2.01
C MET A 55 9.07 15.47 2.89
N LYS A 56 7.85 15.66 2.38
CA LYS A 56 6.62 15.26 3.08
C LYS A 56 6.56 13.75 3.31
N GLN A 57 6.95 12.96 2.31
CA GLN A 57 7.03 11.51 2.45
C GLN A 57 8.10 11.10 3.47
N GLY A 58 9.28 11.75 3.42
CA GLY A 58 10.36 11.52 4.38
C GLY A 58 9.95 11.84 5.81
N ILE A 59 9.24 12.96 6.06
CA ILE A 59 8.73 13.33 7.38
C ILE A 59 7.72 12.29 7.87
N LEU A 60 6.77 11.88 7.04
CA LEU A 60 5.77 10.87 7.41
C LEU A 60 6.43 9.55 7.84
N LEU A 61 7.36 9.06 7.05
CA LEU A 61 8.11 7.84 7.36
C LEU A 61 9.05 8.01 8.55
N GLY A 62 9.61 9.22 8.73
CA GLY A 62 10.43 9.59 9.88
C GLY A 62 9.68 9.54 11.21
N ILE A 63 8.36 9.71 11.20
CA ILE A 63 7.50 9.52 12.37
C ILE A 63 7.22 8.03 12.61
N CYS A 64 7.02 7.25 11.56
CA CYS A 64 6.71 5.82 11.69
C CYS A 64 7.91 4.97 12.18
N GLY A 65 9.14 5.29 11.74
CA GLY A 65 10.35 4.56 12.15
C GLY A 65 10.55 4.48 13.67
N PRO A 66 10.51 5.60 14.40
CA PRO A 66 10.60 5.62 15.86
C PRO A 66 9.53 4.81 16.57
N ILE A 67 8.30 4.74 16.04
CA ILE A 67 7.20 3.99 16.66
C ILE A 67 7.57 2.50 16.77
N PHE A 68 8.10 1.91 15.70
CA PHE A 68 8.54 0.51 15.73
C PHE A 68 9.75 0.30 16.65
N PHE A 69 10.66 1.24 16.71
CA PHE A 69 11.79 1.17 17.62
C PHE A 69 11.35 1.25 19.09
N LEU A 70 10.48 2.20 19.42
CA LEU A 70 9.97 2.41 20.78
C LEU A 70 9.06 1.25 21.24
N SER A 71 8.29 0.63 20.33
CA SER A 71 7.47 -0.54 20.68
C SER A 71 8.32 -1.72 21.17
N GLY A 72 9.53 -1.89 20.61
CA GLY A 72 10.49 -2.87 21.09
C GLY A 72 11.08 -2.51 22.46
N ILE A 73 11.32 -1.23 22.74
CA ILE A 73 11.79 -0.77 24.06
C ILE A 73 10.75 -1.10 25.15
N ALA A 74 9.47 -0.94 24.84
CA ALA A 74 8.38 -1.28 25.75
C ALA A 74 8.36 -2.76 26.16
N SER A 75 9.01 -3.66 25.40
CA SER A 75 9.18 -5.08 25.74
C SER A 75 10.34 -5.35 26.71
N GLY A 76 11.11 -4.33 27.06
CA GLY A 76 12.27 -4.46 27.98
C GLY A 76 13.57 -4.96 27.34
N ALA A 77 13.57 -5.40 26.08
CA ALA A 77 14.75 -5.92 25.38
C ALA A 77 15.19 -4.98 24.26
N PHE A 78 16.35 -4.37 24.40
CA PHE A 78 16.91 -3.46 23.40
C PHE A 78 17.18 -4.14 22.04
N GLU A 79 17.60 -5.38 22.07
CA GLU A 79 17.89 -6.18 20.87
C GLU A 79 16.63 -6.43 20.05
N VAL A 80 15.49 -6.66 20.73
CA VAL A 80 14.18 -6.78 20.07
C VAL A 80 13.83 -5.47 19.35
N SER A 81 14.12 -4.32 19.95
CA SER A 81 13.88 -3.00 19.33
C SER A 81 14.67 -2.82 18.05
N LEU A 82 15.94 -3.23 18.06
CA LEU A 82 16.80 -3.19 16.87
C LEU A 82 16.29 -4.13 15.79
N LEU A 83 15.89 -5.36 16.16
CA LEU A 83 15.34 -6.35 15.21
C LEU A 83 14.07 -5.85 14.56
N LEU A 84 13.12 -5.35 15.33
CA LEU A 84 11.87 -4.81 14.85
C LEU A 84 12.08 -3.63 13.91
N PHE A 85 12.97 -2.72 14.27
CA PHE A 85 13.31 -1.58 13.42
C PHE A 85 13.94 -2.01 12.10
N GLN A 86 14.93 -2.93 12.14
CA GLN A 86 15.60 -3.40 10.92
C GLN A 86 14.64 -4.18 10.01
N SER A 87 13.72 -4.97 10.59
CA SER A 87 12.67 -5.68 9.86
C SER A 87 11.68 -4.72 9.21
N TYR A 88 11.24 -3.71 9.95
CA TYR A 88 10.37 -2.66 9.43
C TYR A 88 11.03 -1.85 8.30
N LEU A 89 12.29 -1.46 8.50
CA LEU A 89 13.08 -0.76 7.49
C LEU A 89 13.18 -1.58 6.20
N PHE A 90 13.52 -2.87 6.30
CA PHE A 90 13.60 -3.79 5.17
C PHE A 90 12.27 -3.87 4.40
N LEU A 91 11.16 -4.12 5.10
CA LEU A 91 9.84 -4.26 4.49
C LEU A 91 9.36 -2.96 3.83
N MET A 92 9.56 -1.82 4.51
CA MET A 92 9.17 -0.50 3.97
C MET A 92 9.98 -0.10 2.76
N LEU A 93 11.29 -0.36 2.76
CA LEU A 93 12.14 -0.09 1.61
C LEU A 93 11.82 -1.04 0.46
N LEU A 94 11.56 -2.31 0.73
CA LEU A 94 11.15 -3.29 -0.27
C LEU A 94 9.83 -2.87 -0.94
N MET A 95 8.84 -2.46 -0.14
CA MET A 95 7.57 -1.94 -0.64
C MET A 95 7.76 -0.68 -1.49
N SER A 96 8.57 0.28 -1.01
CA SER A 96 8.86 1.52 -1.74
C SER A 96 9.56 1.25 -3.06
N PHE A 97 10.53 0.32 -3.07
CA PHE A 97 11.20 -0.14 -4.28
C PHE A 97 10.21 -0.75 -5.27
N MET A 98 9.35 -1.66 -4.82
CA MET A 98 8.38 -2.31 -5.71
C MET A 98 7.41 -1.31 -6.34
N MET A 99 6.97 -0.29 -5.61
CA MET A 99 6.09 0.75 -6.13
C MET A 99 6.80 1.61 -7.19
N GLU A 100 8.03 2.02 -6.92
CA GLU A 100 8.80 2.88 -7.81
C GLU A 100 9.31 2.13 -9.04
N TYR A 101 9.77 0.89 -8.87
CA TYR A 101 10.26 0.04 -9.95
C TYR A 101 9.17 -0.26 -10.98
N SER A 102 7.96 -0.57 -10.53
CA SER A 102 6.81 -0.75 -11.43
C SER A 102 6.55 0.49 -12.26
N ARG A 103 6.65 1.69 -11.65
CA ARG A 103 6.48 2.96 -12.36
C ARG A 103 7.56 3.19 -13.41
N ILE A 104 8.83 2.95 -13.05
CA ILE A 104 9.98 3.19 -13.93
C ILE A 104 10.03 2.21 -15.10
N LEU A 105 9.68 0.95 -14.85
CA LEU A 105 9.74 -0.09 -15.88
C LEU A 105 8.63 0.07 -16.93
N PHE A 106 7.45 0.55 -16.50
CA PHE A 106 6.25 0.63 -17.33
C PHE A 106 5.92 2.04 -17.81
N ASP A 107 6.72 3.06 -17.42
CA ASP A 107 6.57 4.40 -17.97
C ASP A 107 7.19 4.46 -19.37
N GLY A 108 6.36 4.18 -20.39
CA GLY A 108 6.78 4.17 -21.79
C GLY A 108 7.31 5.52 -22.27
N LYS A 109 6.90 6.64 -21.64
CA LYS A 109 7.29 8.00 -22.05
C LYS A 109 8.78 8.24 -21.84
N ASP A 110 9.32 7.90 -20.67
CA ASP A 110 10.74 8.04 -20.38
C ASP A 110 11.59 7.13 -21.28
N ASN A 111 11.08 5.93 -21.58
CA ASN A 111 11.77 4.98 -22.44
C ASN A 111 11.90 5.48 -23.87
N HIS A 112 10.84 6.03 -24.45
CA HIS A 112 10.89 6.58 -25.82
C HIS A 112 11.90 7.73 -25.94
N ILE A 113 11.99 8.61 -24.94
CA ILE A 113 12.93 9.74 -24.96
C ILE A 113 14.38 9.25 -24.81
N LEU A 114 14.65 8.37 -23.86
CA LEU A 114 16.01 7.90 -23.56
C LEU A 114 16.58 6.98 -24.65
N GLN A 115 15.73 6.23 -25.37
CA GLN A 115 16.18 5.34 -26.45
C GLN A 115 16.57 6.08 -27.74
N CYS A 116 16.02 7.27 -27.96
CA CYS A 116 16.40 8.11 -29.08
C CYS A 116 17.78 8.81 -28.88
N LEU A 117 18.32 8.81 -27.66
CA LEU A 117 19.58 9.42 -27.33
C LEU A 117 20.75 8.44 -27.58
N PRO A 118 21.94 8.90 -28.05
CA PRO A 118 23.10 8.05 -28.25
C PRO A 118 23.77 7.70 -26.91
N VAL A 119 23.07 6.91 -26.09
CA VAL A 119 23.49 6.49 -24.74
C VAL A 119 23.48 4.97 -24.65
N ASN A 120 24.55 4.39 -24.12
CA ASN A 120 24.64 2.95 -23.91
C ASN A 120 23.57 2.45 -22.97
N ALA A 121 22.94 1.31 -23.29
CA ALA A 121 21.92 0.68 -22.45
C ALA A 121 22.41 0.42 -21.00
N LYS A 122 23.70 0.11 -20.82
CA LYS A 122 24.34 -0.02 -19.51
C LYS A 122 24.29 1.29 -18.71
N THR A 123 24.59 2.42 -19.36
CA THR A 123 24.56 3.75 -18.74
C THR A 123 23.15 4.12 -18.28
N ILE A 124 22.13 3.84 -19.10
CA ILE A 124 20.73 4.08 -18.75
C ILE A 124 20.30 3.23 -17.55
N LEU A 125 20.67 1.95 -17.53
CA LEU A 125 20.35 1.04 -16.43
C LEU A 125 21.00 1.51 -15.12
N VAL A 126 22.30 1.80 -15.15
CA VAL A 126 23.04 2.28 -13.97
C VAL A 126 22.47 3.60 -13.48
N ALA A 127 22.13 4.53 -14.36
CA ALA A 127 21.48 5.78 -13.97
C ALA A 127 20.15 5.57 -13.25
N ARG A 128 19.33 4.62 -13.72
CA ARG A 128 18.06 4.24 -13.05
C ARG A 128 18.30 3.64 -11.67
N LEU A 129 19.20 2.68 -11.55
CA LEU A 129 19.54 2.07 -10.26
C LEU A 129 20.09 3.10 -9.28
N MET A 130 20.95 4.01 -9.74
CA MET A 130 21.50 5.08 -8.89
C MET A 130 20.42 6.06 -8.43
N SER A 131 19.48 6.44 -9.29
CA SER A 131 18.36 7.30 -8.87
C SER A 131 17.48 6.64 -7.82
N MET A 132 17.21 5.33 -7.95
CA MET A 132 16.48 4.56 -6.94
C MET A 132 17.26 4.43 -5.64
N LEU A 133 18.57 4.17 -5.71
CA LEU A 133 19.43 4.05 -4.56
C LEU A 133 19.45 5.35 -3.74
N VAL A 134 19.60 6.50 -4.41
CA VAL A 134 19.55 7.81 -3.76
C VAL A 134 18.21 8.05 -3.06
N TYR A 135 17.10 7.69 -3.72
CA TYR A 135 15.78 7.78 -3.14
C TYR A 135 15.63 6.90 -1.89
N MET A 136 16.11 5.65 -1.95
CA MET A 136 16.05 4.73 -0.83
C MET A 136 16.92 5.17 0.35
N PHE A 137 18.12 5.71 0.09
CA PHE A 137 18.96 6.29 1.14
C PHE A 137 18.32 7.51 1.79
N PHE A 138 17.63 8.32 1.03
CA PHE A 138 16.88 9.44 1.60
C PHE A 138 15.78 8.93 2.54
N LEU A 139 14.98 7.94 2.12
CA LEU A 139 13.92 7.38 2.95
C LEU A 139 14.47 6.69 4.21
N SER A 140 15.48 5.83 4.07
CA SER A 140 16.10 5.13 5.20
C SER A 140 16.74 6.09 6.18
N GLY A 141 17.37 7.16 5.68
CA GLY A 141 17.92 8.25 6.49
C GLY A 141 16.83 8.93 7.33
N CYS A 142 15.72 9.34 6.71
CA CYS A 142 14.61 9.96 7.43
C CYS A 142 14.03 9.04 8.53
N MET A 143 13.91 7.73 8.25
CA MET A 143 13.38 6.77 9.22
C MET A 143 14.33 6.49 10.38
N SER A 144 15.65 6.56 10.15
CA SER A 144 16.67 6.17 11.12
C SER A 144 17.17 7.30 12.02
N VAL A 145 16.88 8.58 11.70
CA VAL A 145 17.40 9.73 12.48
C VAL A 145 17.10 9.61 13.97
N VAL A 146 15.82 9.43 14.34
CA VAL A 146 15.41 9.35 15.74
C VAL A 146 15.92 8.08 16.42
N PRO A 147 15.78 6.87 15.84
CA PRO A 147 16.40 5.66 16.37
C PRO A 147 17.91 5.80 16.59
N THR A 148 18.65 6.44 15.68
CA THR A 148 20.08 6.67 15.81
C THR A 148 20.40 7.49 17.06
N VAL A 149 19.68 8.58 17.28
CA VAL A 149 19.85 9.41 18.48
C VAL A 149 19.59 8.61 19.75
N ILE A 150 18.53 7.80 19.78
CA ILE A 150 18.20 6.95 20.94
C ILE A 150 19.31 5.92 21.20
N VAL A 151 19.83 5.26 20.16
CA VAL A 151 20.93 4.29 20.27
C VAL A 151 22.20 4.97 20.80
N CYS A 152 22.54 6.17 20.30
CA CYS A 152 23.71 6.94 20.77
C CYS A 152 23.58 7.30 22.25
N CYS A 153 22.41 7.75 22.69
CA CYS A 153 22.18 8.13 24.08
C CYS A 153 22.19 6.92 25.03
N TRP A 154 21.68 5.78 24.61
CA TRP A 154 21.48 4.62 25.48
C TRP A 154 22.66 3.64 25.51
N LYS A 155 23.27 3.37 24.36
CA LYS A 155 24.34 2.37 24.19
C LYS A 155 25.71 2.98 23.87
N GLY A 156 25.76 4.29 23.72
CA GLY A 156 26.98 5.03 23.42
C GLY A 156 27.20 5.32 21.92
N VAL A 157 28.07 6.28 21.64
CA VAL A 157 28.34 6.80 20.30
C VAL A 157 28.86 5.71 19.34
N VAL A 158 29.69 4.79 19.84
CA VAL A 158 30.24 3.68 19.05
C VAL A 158 29.10 2.81 18.48
N SER A 159 28.16 2.38 19.32
CA SER A 159 26.98 1.63 18.87
C SER A 159 26.12 2.42 17.90
N GLY A 160 26.04 3.75 18.05
CA GLY A 160 25.37 4.62 17.11
C GLY A 160 26.00 4.64 15.72
N VAL A 161 27.34 4.66 15.64
CA VAL A 161 28.06 4.57 14.35
C VAL A 161 27.81 3.21 13.68
N PHE A 162 27.91 2.11 14.45
CA PHE A 162 27.58 0.77 13.93
C PHE A 162 26.11 0.66 13.48
N PHE A 163 25.19 1.34 14.16
CA PHE A 163 23.79 1.41 13.75
C PHE A 163 23.62 2.12 12.41
N ILE A 164 24.30 3.24 12.18
CA ILE A 164 24.28 3.95 10.88
C ILE A 164 24.81 3.04 9.76
N VAL A 165 25.92 2.32 10.02
CA VAL A 165 26.49 1.36 9.07
C VAL A 165 25.51 0.22 8.79
N SER A 166 24.82 -0.29 9.81
CA SER A 166 23.83 -1.35 9.66
C SER A 166 22.62 -0.90 8.82
N VAL A 167 22.12 0.31 9.02
CA VAL A 167 21.03 0.92 8.21
C VAL A 167 21.48 1.07 6.75
N PHE A 168 22.71 1.55 6.54
CA PHE A 168 23.27 1.67 5.21
C PHE A 168 23.34 0.31 4.49
N LEU A 169 23.88 -0.72 5.13
CA LEU A 169 24.00 -2.06 4.56
C LEU A 169 22.62 -2.71 4.33
N ASN A 170 21.67 -2.54 5.26
CA ASN A 170 20.30 -3.03 5.07
C ASN A 170 19.63 -2.36 3.86
N THR A 171 19.86 -1.06 3.64
CA THR A 171 19.31 -0.34 2.48
C THR A 171 19.90 -0.87 1.17
N VAL A 172 21.22 -1.07 1.10
CA VAL A 172 21.88 -1.66 -0.07
C VAL A 172 21.41 -3.09 -0.30
N PHE A 173 21.34 -3.89 0.77
CA PHE A 173 20.83 -5.26 0.71
C PHE A 173 19.41 -5.31 0.13
N THR A 174 18.50 -4.48 0.65
CA THR A 174 17.11 -4.43 0.20
C THR A 174 17.01 -4.10 -1.28
N LEU A 175 17.81 -3.14 -1.77
CA LEU A 175 17.87 -2.78 -3.20
C LEU A 175 18.34 -3.96 -4.05
N LEU A 176 19.43 -4.60 -3.67
CA LEU A 176 20.01 -5.72 -4.40
C LEU A 176 19.09 -6.94 -4.39
N PHE A 177 18.51 -7.25 -3.23
CA PHE A 177 17.56 -8.34 -3.05
C PHE A 177 16.31 -8.13 -3.90
N ALA A 178 15.71 -6.95 -3.84
CA ALA A 178 14.55 -6.62 -4.64
C ALA A 178 14.86 -6.73 -6.14
N ASN A 179 16.00 -6.21 -6.60
CA ASN A 179 16.44 -6.35 -7.98
C ASN A 179 16.63 -7.81 -8.39
N ALA A 180 17.29 -8.62 -7.55
CA ALA A 180 17.51 -10.04 -7.80
C ALA A 180 16.17 -10.79 -7.94
N VAL A 181 15.21 -10.54 -7.04
CA VAL A 181 13.86 -11.13 -7.10
C VAL A 181 13.14 -10.70 -8.39
N TYR A 182 13.15 -9.41 -8.73
CA TYR A 182 12.49 -8.91 -9.94
C TYR A 182 13.04 -9.54 -11.21
N LEU A 183 14.34 -9.58 -11.34
CA LEU A 183 15.00 -10.13 -12.52
C LEU A 183 14.86 -11.67 -12.57
N GLY A 184 14.88 -12.32 -11.41
CA GLY A 184 14.57 -13.75 -11.29
C GLY A 184 13.16 -14.05 -11.79
N VAL A 185 12.15 -13.33 -11.33
CA VAL A 185 10.76 -13.50 -11.79
C VAL A 185 10.63 -13.20 -13.29
N MET A 186 11.28 -12.14 -13.77
CA MET A 186 11.29 -11.81 -15.22
C MET A 186 11.88 -12.93 -16.08
N ARG A 187 12.79 -13.76 -15.56
CA ARG A 187 13.38 -14.87 -16.30
C ARG A 187 12.35 -15.96 -16.62
N PHE A 188 11.43 -16.24 -15.67
CA PHE A 188 10.49 -17.36 -15.76
C PHE A 188 9.11 -16.97 -16.27
N VAL A 189 8.76 -15.68 -16.23
CA VAL A 189 7.40 -15.20 -16.49
C VAL A 189 7.37 -14.29 -17.71
N SER A 190 6.29 -14.37 -18.52
CA SER A 190 6.05 -13.43 -19.62
C SER A 190 5.74 -12.03 -19.08
N VAL A 191 6.01 -11.00 -19.87
CA VAL A 191 5.86 -9.57 -19.48
C VAL A 191 4.47 -9.24 -18.92
N GLU A 192 3.41 -9.77 -19.53
CA GLU A 192 2.02 -9.55 -19.07
C GLU A 192 1.74 -10.19 -17.71
N LYS A 193 2.21 -11.43 -17.53
CA LYS A 193 2.07 -12.15 -16.27
C LYS A 193 2.94 -11.52 -15.17
N PHE A 194 4.11 -11.01 -15.54
CA PHE A 194 5.02 -10.33 -14.63
C PHE A 194 4.35 -9.12 -13.96
N GLN A 195 3.70 -8.23 -14.72
CA GLN A 195 2.95 -7.09 -14.14
C GLN A 195 1.92 -7.53 -13.12
N ARG A 196 1.20 -8.62 -13.40
CA ARG A 196 0.22 -9.16 -12.46
C ARG A 196 0.87 -9.73 -11.21
N VAL A 197 1.94 -10.51 -11.36
CA VAL A 197 2.67 -11.09 -10.21
C VAL A 197 3.21 -10.00 -9.30
N VAL A 198 3.85 -8.98 -9.88
CA VAL A 198 4.35 -7.82 -9.11
C VAL A 198 3.22 -7.10 -8.39
N SER A 199 2.08 -6.87 -9.07
CA SER A 199 0.92 -6.23 -8.45
C SER A 199 0.36 -7.04 -7.27
N TYR A 200 0.27 -8.35 -7.38
CA TYR A 200 -0.18 -9.20 -6.26
C TYR A 200 0.86 -9.26 -5.14
N ALA A 201 2.15 -9.33 -5.46
CA ALA A 201 3.21 -9.27 -4.47
C ALA A 201 3.18 -7.95 -3.68
N GLN A 202 2.94 -6.82 -4.34
CA GLN A 202 2.72 -5.52 -3.68
C GLN A 202 1.53 -5.56 -2.73
N VAL A 203 0.41 -6.15 -3.15
CA VAL A 203 -0.79 -6.30 -2.30
C VAL A 203 -0.47 -7.07 -1.02
N VAL A 204 0.23 -8.21 -1.15
CA VAL A 204 0.62 -9.05 -0.01
C VAL A 204 1.60 -8.33 0.90
N LEU A 205 2.58 -7.61 0.34
CA LEU A 205 3.54 -6.84 1.13
C LEU A 205 2.88 -5.69 1.90
N ILE A 206 1.98 -4.93 1.26
CA ILE A 206 1.25 -3.84 1.93
C ILE A 206 0.42 -4.39 3.09
N ALA A 207 -0.31 -5.49 2.86
CA ALA A 207 -1.08 -6.14 3.91
C ALA A 207 -0.17 -6.68 5.02
N GLY A 208 0.95 -7.30 4.67
CA GLY A 208 1.93 -7.83 5.63
C GLY A 208 2.57 -6.75 6.50
N VAL A 209 2.97 -5.61 5.92
CA VAL A 209 3.49 -4.46 6.67
C VAL A 209 2.43 -3.89 7.62
N ALA A 210 1.19 -3.77 7.16
CA ALA A 210 0.11 -3.26 7.99
C ALA A 210 -0.23 -4.21 9.16
N LEU A 211 -0.19 -5.53 8.92
CA LEU A 211 -0.41 -6.55 9.96
C LEU A 211 0.76 -6.66 10.92
N SER A 212 1.99 -6.46 10.45
CA SER A 212 3.18 -6.57 11.31
C SER A 212 3.12 -5.62 12.50
N TYR A 213 2.53 -4.43 12.32
CA TYR A 213 2.33 -3.47 13.42
C TYR A 213 1.46 -4.05 14.54
N GLN A 214 0.39 -4.78 14.19
CA GLN A 214 -0.53 -5.39 15.15
C GLN A 214 0.11 -6.59 15.88
N LEU A 215 0.88 -7.37 15.12
CA LEU A 215 1.55 -8.57 15.65
C LEU A 215 2.74 -8.24 16.56
N VAL A 216 3.41 -7.12 16.35
CA VAL A 216 4.55 -6.67 17.17
C VAL A 216 4.18 -6.61 18.66
N GLY A 217 3.03 -6.02 19.00
CA GLY A 217 2.59 -5.91 20.39
C GLY A 217 2.35 -7.24 21.07
N GLN A 218 1.89 -8.27 20.35
CA GLN A 218 1.72 -9.63 20.89
C GLN A 218 3.04 -10.39 20.93
N PHE A 219 3.85 -10.26 19.87
CA PHE A 219 5.14 -10.90 19.78
C PHE A 219 6.07 -10.49 20.92
N THR A 220 6.07 -9.21 21.28
CA THR A 220 6.87 -8.67 22.38
C THR A 220 6.37 -9.11 23.75
N ARG A 221 5.09 -9.44 23.91
CA ARG A 221 4.53 -9.96 25.17
C ARG A 221 4.74 -11.47 25.36
N SER A 222 4.72 -12.23 24.26
CA SER A 222 4.79 -13.71 24.30
C SER A 222 6.22 -14.25 24.26
N VAL A 223 7.19 -13.44 23.85
CA VAL A 223 8.56 -13.91 23.63
C VAL A 223 9.52 -13.12 24.51
N GLN A 224 9.94 -13.73 25.62
CA GLN A 224 11.22 -13.42 26.24
C GLN A 224 12.31 -13.92 25.28
N LEU A 225 12.56 -13.14 24.22
CA LEU A 225 13.52 -13.47 23.19
C LEU A 225 14.93 -13.15 23.70
N ASP A 226 15.61 -14.17 24.11
CA ASP A 226 17.05 -14.21 23.95
C ASP A 226 17.32 -14.34 22.44
N VAL A 227 17.38 -13.20 21.73
CA VAL A 227 17.44 -13.13 20.26
C VAL A 227 18.64 -13.91 19.74
N PHE A 228 19.69 -14.03 20.54
CA PHE A 228 20.94 -14.72 20.20
C PHE A 228 21.00 -16.19 20.68
N HIS A 229 19.87 -16.79 21.07
CA HIS A 229 19.86 -18.22 21.41
C HIS A 229 19.96 -19.08 20.14
N PRO A 230 20.93 -20.02 20.04
CA PRO A 230 21.20 -20.80 18.83
C PRO A 230 20.10 -21.80 18.52
N GLY A 231 19.02 -21.63 18.25
CA GLY A 231 17.84 -22.44 17.93
C GLY A 231 16.68 -21.57 17.48
N ASN A 232 16.86 -20.26 17.52
CA ASN A 232 15.81 -19.32 17.23
C ASN A 232 15.71 -19.12 15.69
N TRP A 233 14.53 -19.31 15.12
CA TRP A 233 14.26 -19.10 13.68
C TRP A 233 14.63 -17.68 13.20
N VAL A 234 14.73 -16.72 14.11
CA VAL A 234 15.13 -15.33 13.87
C VAL A 234 16.53 -15.24 13.24
N TYR A 235 17.42 -16.19 13.52
CA TYR A 235 18.76 -16.29 12.91
C TYR A 235 18.73 -16.38 11.38
N PHE A 236 17.67 -16.91 10.80
CA PHE A 236 17.53 -17.03 9.35
C PHE A 236 16.99 -15.77 8.67
N THR A 237 16.63 -14.76 9.44
CA THR A 237 16.06 -13.53 8.89
C THR A 237 17.15 -12.50 8.58
N PRO A 238 17.17 -11.90 7.36
CA PRO A 238 18.16 -10.90 6.99
C PRO A 238 18.26 -9.70 7.94
N PRO A 239 17.16 -9.18 8.53
CA PRO A 239 17.23 -8.10 9.52
C PRO A 239 18.09 -8.44 10.75
N CYS A 240 18.17 -9.72 11.16
CA CYS A 240 19.00 -10.15 12.28
C CYS A 240 20.49 -9.94 11.98
N TYR A 241 20.92 -10.16 10.75
CA TYR A 241 22.32 -9.95 10.35
C TYR A 241 22.74 -8.48 10.46
N PHE A 242 21.84 -7.56 10.10
CA PHE A 242 22.12 -6.12 10.21
C PHE A 242 21.98 -5.60 11.64
N MET A 243 21.06 -6.18 12.44
CA MET A 243 20.96 -5.88 13.86
C MET A 243 22.26 -6.26 14.61
N SER A 244 22.84 -7.42 14.30
CA SER A 244 24.06 -7.92 14.94
C SER A 244 25.24 -6.95 14.79
N LEU A 245 25.34 -6.22 13.67
CA LEU A 245 26.32 -5.15 13.48
C LEU A 245 26.22 -4.06 14.55
N THR A 246 25.00 -3.67 14.94
CA THR A 246 24.80 -2.65 15.98
C THR A 246 25.21 -3.15 17.35
N VAL A 247 24.90 -4.42 17.65
CA VAL A 247 25.23 -5.06 18.94
C VAL A 247 26.72 -5.28 19.07
N LEU A 248 27.43 -5.54 17.96
CA LEU A 248 28.88 -5.70 17.92
C LEU A 248 29.62 -4.49 18.51
N GLY A 249 29.05 -3.28 18.37
CA GLY A 249 29.64 -2.06 18.93
C GLY A 249 29.76 -2.04 20.47
N LYS A 250 29.06 -2.94 21.17
CA LYS A 250 29.10 -3.02 22.65
C LYS A 250 29.54 -4.38 23.18
N GLN A 251 29.13 -5.48 22.55
CA GLN A 251 29.42 -6.85 23.01
C GLN A 251 29.86 -7.71 21.82
N PRO A 252 31.17 -7.77 21.54
CA PRO A 252 31.72 -8.61 20.47
C PRO A 252 31.75 -10.09 20.90
N THR A 253 30.57 -10.75 20.88
CA THR A 253 30.49 -12.21 21.07
C THR A 253 30.67 -12.94 19.74
N GLY A 254 31.18 -14.18 19.78
CA GLY A 254 31.44 -14.98 18.58
C GLY A 254 30.20 -15.10 17.63
N PRO A 255 28.99 -15.45 18.13
CA PRO A 255 27.80 -15.54 17.32
C PRO A 255 27.42 -14.22 16.65
N VAL A 256 27.55 -13.09 17.37
CA VAL A 256 27.22 -11.76 16.85
C VAL A 256 28.17 -11.36 15.72
N LEU A 257 29.46 -11.65 15.87
CA LEU A 257 30.45 -11.40 14.83
C LEU A 257 30.16 -12.23 13.57
N LEU A 258 29.83 -13.51 13.74
CA LEU A 258 29.52 -14.41 12.63
C LEU A 258 28.29 -13.91 11.84
N LEU A 259 27.21 -13.52 12.53
CA LEU A 259 26.00 -12.98 11.89
C LEU A 259 26.30 -11.67 11.15
N ALA A 260 27.10 -10.78 11.73
CA ALA A 260 27.52 -9.55 11.11
C ALA A 260 28.33 -9.80 9.82
N LEU A 261 29.26 -10.75 9.84
CA LEU A 261 30.04 -11.16 8.66
C LEU A 261 29.14 -11.77 7.57
N ILE A 262 28.17 -12.61 7.95
CA ILE A 262 27.16 -13.16 7.03
C ILE A 262 26.39 -11.99 6.35
N GLY A 263 25.95 -10.99 7.11
CA GLY A 263 25.23 -9.84 6.57
C GLY A 263 26.05 -9.07 5.54
N VAL A 264 27.32 -8.77 5.83
CA VAL A 264 28.22 -8.10 4.87
C VAL A 264 28.50 -8.98 3.66
N GLY A 265 28.78 -10.27 3.88
CA GLY A 265 29.02 -11.23 2.81
C GLY A 265 27.81 -11.39 1.87
N LEU A 266 26.60 -11.41 2.43
CA LEU A 266 25.36 -11.52 1.66
C LEU A 266 25.16 -10.31 0.73
N VAL A 267 25.47 -9.09 1.20
CA VAL A 267 25.46 -7.88 0.37
C VAL A 267 26.46 -7.99 -0.78
N GLY A 268 27.68 -8.47 -0.50
CA GLY A 268 28.71 -8.67 -1.52
C GLY A 268 28.32 -9.70 -2.57
N VAL A 269 27.79 -10.86 -2.15
CA VAL A 269 27.33 -11.93 -3.05
C VAL A 269 26.16 -11.46 -3.93
N LEU A 270 25.15 -10.82 -3.33
CA LEU A 270 24.02 -10.27 -4.11
C LEU A 270 24.47 -9.17 -5.06
N GLY A 271 25.42 -8.33 -4.64
CA GLY A 271 26.02 -7.32 -5.52
C GLY A 271 26.70 -7.95 -6.73
N TYR A 272 27.52 -8.98 -6.51
CA TYR A 272 28.18 -9.72 -7.58
C TYR A 272 27.17 -10.38 -8.53
N ILE A 273 26.16 -11.07 -8.00
CA ILE A 273 25.11 -11.72 -8.80
C ILE A 273 24.36 -10.66 -9.64
N THR A 274 24.03 -9.52 -9.04
CA THR A 274 23.31 -8.46 -9.75
C THR A 274 24.12 -7.90 -10.90
N VAL A 275 25.41 -7.62 -10.70
CA VAL A 275 26.27 -7.03 -11.73
C VAL A 275 26.68 -8.05 -12.79
N ALA A 276 27.09 -9.26 -12.40
CA ALA A 276 27.63 -10.24 -13.33
C ALA A 276 26.56 -10.94 -14.17
N TYR A 277 25.44 -11.33 -13.55
CA TYR A 277 24.43 -12.17 -14.22
C TYR A 277 23.15 -11.42 -14.61
N LEU A 278 22.71 -10.46 -13.79
CA LEU A 278 21.41 -9.86 -13.99
C LEU A 278 21.46 -8.60 -14.87
N ALA A 279 22.51 -7.80 -14.80
CA ALA A 279 22.63 -6.58 -15.59
C ALA A 279 22.62 -6.84 -17.12
N PRO A 280 23.37 -7.81 -17.68
CA PRO A 280 23.34 -8.09 -19.12
C PRO A 280 22.00 -8.65 -19.58
N TYR A 281 21.33 -9.46 -18.74
CA TYR A 281 20.02 -10.04 -19.07
C TYR A 281 18.92 -8.95 -19.15
N PHE A 282 18.97 -7.96 -18.24
CA PHE A 282 18.01 -6.86 -18.23
C PHE A 282 18.07 -6.03 -19.52
N SER A 283 19.28 -5.73 -20.03
CA SER A 283 19.45 -4.91 -21.23
C SER A 283 18.80 -5.54 -22.48
N VAL A 284 18.86 -6.86 -22.60
CA VAL A 284 18.25 -7.62 -23.71
C VAL A 284 16.71 -7.63 -23.60
N LYS A 285 16.19 -7.84 -22.39
CA LYS A 285 14.74 -8.00 -22.20
C LYS A 285 13.99 -6.67 -22.10
N ALA A 286 14.63 -5.62 -21.59
CA ALA A 286 14.08 -4.27 -21.58
C ALA A 286 13.81 -3.73 -23.00
N GLY A 287 14.63 -4.08 -23.97
CA GLY A 287 14.37 -3.80 -25.38
C GLY A 287 13.08 -4.45 -25.90
N ARG A 288 12.78 -5.68 -25.48
CA ARG A 288 11.54 -6.39 -25.86
C ARG A 288 10.29 -5.89 -25.11
N LEU A 289 10.47 -5.35 -23.91
CA LEU A 289 9.39 -4.73 -23.13
C LEU A 289 8.81 -3.49 -23.80
N ASN A 290 9.65 -2.72 -24.47
CA ASN A 290 9.26 -1.45 -25.09
C ASN A 290 8.53 -1.63 -26.43
N SER A 291 8.73 -2.76 -27.12
CA SER A 291 8.01 -3.09 -28.35
C SER A 291 6.63 -3.71 -28.11
N TYR A 292 6.27 -3.92 -26.84
CA TYR A 292 5.00 -4.54 -26.50
C TYR A 292 3.88 -3.50 -26.43
N THR A 293 3.14 -3.35 -27.51
CA THR A 293 1.80 -2.75 -27.49
C THR A 293 0.85 -3.80 -26.91
N PRO A 294 0.13 -3.52 -25.81
CA PRO A 294 -0.86 -4.45 -25.30
C PRO A 294 -1.91 -4.70 -26.39
N GLU A 295 -1.87 -5.88 -26.99
CA GLU A 295 -2.96 -6.30 -27.86
C GLU A 295 -4.26 -6.17 -27.10
N SER A 296 -5.14 -5.34 -27.60
CA SER A 296 -6.51 -5.22 -27.14
C SER A 296 -7.14 -6.61 -27.29
N LYS A 297 -7.13 -7.40 -26.20
CA LYS A 297 -7.90 -8.66 -26.19
C LYS A 297 -9.31 -8.32 -26.57
N LYS A 298 -9.69 -8.72 -27.80
CA LYS A 298 -11.09 -8.66 -28.25
C LYS A 298 -11.94 -9.23 -27.11
N CYS A 299 -12.78 -8.41 -26.52
CA CYS A 299 -13.75 -8.87 -25.54
C CYS A 299 -14.53 -10.00 -26.24
N LYS A 300 -14.30 -11.25 -25.83
CA LYS A 300 -15.21 -12.32 -26.16
C LYS A 300 -16.54 -11.92 -25.53
N GLY A 301 -17.44 -11.40 -26.35
CA GLY A 301 -18.80 -11.05 -25.97
C GLY A 301 -19.62 -12.29 -25.66
N GLY A 302 -19.23 -13.01 -24.63
CA GLY A 302 -20.08 -14.01 -24.02
C GLY A 302 -21.25 -13.26 -23.39
N LYS A 303 -22.47 -13.73 -23.64
CA LYS A 303 -23.68 -13.21 -23.03
C LYS A 303 -23.54 -13.36 -21.50
N GLU A 304 -23.09 -12.30 -20.83
CA GLU A 304 -23.04 -12.25 -19.35
C GLU A 304 -24.45 -11.93 -18.83
N GLU A 305 -25.46 -12.76 -19.20
CA GLU A 305 -26.85 -12.59 -18.81
C GLU A 305 -27.01 -12.54 -17.30
N TRP A 306 -26.21 -13.34 -16.58
CA TRP A 306 -26.17 -13.33 -15.11
C TRP A 306 -25.79 -11.96 -14.53
N LEU A 307 -24.85 -11.22 -15.18
CA LEU A 307 -24.44 -9.91 -14.73
C LEU A 307 -25.56 -8.87 -14.88
N TYR A 308 -26.31 -8.94 -15.98
CA TYR A 308 -27.47 -8.08 -16.17
C TYR A 308 -28.61 -8.46 -15.21
N ALA A 309 -28.82 -9.73 -14.91
CA ALA A 309 -29.78 -10.16 -13.90
C ALA A 309 -29.42 -9.61 -12.52
N LEU A 310 -28.15 -9.76 -12.09
CA LEU A 310 -27.65 -9.21 -10.84
C LEU A 310 -27.78 -7.68 -10.81
N ALA A 311 -27.42 -7.02 -11.92
CA ALA A 311 -27.54 -5.57 -12.04
C ALA A 311 -28.98 -5.06 -11.92
N ARG A 312 -29.98 -5.82 -12.43
CA ARG A 312 -31.41 -5.49 -12.29
C ARG A 312 -31.91 -5.65 -10.87
N VAL A 313 -31.41 -6.65 -10.15
CA VAL A 313 -31.76 -6.85 -8.71
C VAL A 313 -31.22 -5.70 -7.86
N CYS A 314 -29.97 -5.27 -8.10
CA CYS A 314 -29.32 -4.23 -7.30
C CYS A 314 -29.70 -2.80 -7.75
N GLY A 315 -30.08 -2.62 -9.02
CA GLY A 315 -30.34 -1.31 -9.64
C GLY A 315 -31.82 -1.03 -9.82
N ARG A 316 -32.29 0.11 -9.28
CA ARG A 316 -33.69 0.57 -9.38
C ARG A 316 -34.00 1.39 -10.64
N SER A 317 -32.97 1.87 -11.32
CA SER A 317 -33.14 2.66 -12.56
C SER A 317 -32.24 2.11 -13.67
N PRO A 318 -32.59 2.29 -14.95
CA PRO A 318 -31.76 1.85 -16.08
C PRO A 318 -30.33 2.41 -16.00
N MET A 319 -30.18 3.65 -15.50
CA MET A 319 -28.88 4.29 -15.30
C MET A 319 -28.05 3.62 -14.21
N GLN A 320 -28.68 3.14 -13.12
CA GLN A 320 -27.98 2.35 -12.09
C GLN A 320 -27.52 1.01 -12.65
N VAL A 321 -28.37 0.34 -13.43
CA VAL A 321 -28.03 -0.95 -14.09
C VAL A 321 -26.82 -0.76 -15.01
N THR A 322 -26.81 0.30 -15.82
CA THR A 322 -25.66 0.64 -16.69
C THR A 322 -24.41 0.92 -15.87
N GLY A 323 -24.52 1.71 -14.79
CA GLY A 323 -23.43 1.98 -13.87
C GLY A 323 -22.88 0.71 -13.21
N PHE A 324 -23.76 -0.22 -12.81
CA PHE A 324 -23.39 -1.50 -12.23
C PHE A 324 -22.57 -2.36 -13.20
N VAL A 325 -23.04 -2.55 -14.42
CA VAL A 325 -22.34 -3.32 -15.46
C VAL A 325 -20.99 -2.66 -15.79
N LEU A 326 -20.95 -1.32 -15.89
CA LEU A 326 -19.72 -0.57 -16.11
C LEU A 326 -18.70 -0.83 -15.00
N GLY A 327 -19.09 -0.64 -13.75
CA GLY A 327 -18.23 -0.86 -12.58
C GLY A 327 -17.69 -2.27 -12.50
N TRP A 328 -18.53 -3.26 -12.75
CA TRP A 328 -18.14 -4.67 -12.72
C TRP A 328 -17.09 -5.00 -13.78
N ARG A 329 -17.28 -4.52 -15.01
CA ARG A 329 -16.37 -4.79 -16.14
C ARG A 329 -15.06 -4.02 -16.03
N MET A 330 -15.11 -2.73 -15.71
CA MET A 330 -13.92 -1.87 -15.64
C MET A 330 -12.92 -2.32 -14.58
N THR A 331 -13.36 -2.89 -13.47
CA THR A 331 -12.46 -3.40 -12.42
C THR A 331 -11.72 -4.68 -12.81
N ARG A 332 -12.15 -5.39 -13.87
CA ARG A 332 -11.46 -6.60 -14.34
C ARG A 332 -10.04 -6.30 -14.83
N ASP A 333 -9.87 -5.17 -15.51
CA ASP A 333 -8.64 -4.82 -16.21
C ASP A 333 -7.87 -3.64 -15.56
N ASN A 334 -8.45 -2.99 -14.54
CA ASN A 334 -7.83 -1.86 -13.85
C ASN A 334 -6.94 -2.35 -12.70
N LEU A 335 -5.63 -2.39 -12.95
CA LEU A 335 -4.63 -2.83 -11.96
C LEU A 335 -4.49 -1.83 -10.80
N LYS A 336 -4.50 -0.52 -11.07
CA LYS A 336 -4.35 0.52 -10.03
C LYS A 336 -5.49 0.49 -9.02
N PHE A 337 -6.73 0.26 -9.48
CA PHE A 337 -7.87 0.08 -8.60
C PHE A 337 -7.67 -1.13 -7.67
N ARG A 338 -7.26 -2.28 -8.22
CA ARG A 338 -7.03 -3.49 -7.43
C ARG A 338 -5.88 -3.33 -6.44
N GLN A 339 -4.80 -2.67 -6.84
CA GLN A 339 -3.68 -2.34 -5.94
C GLN A 339 -4.08 -1.42 -4.77
N GLY A 340 -5.14 -0.62 -4.93
CA GLY A 340 -5.66 0.21 -3.86
C GLY A 340 -6.64 -0.51 -2.93
N VAL A 341 -7.51 -1.38 -3.48
CA VAL A 341 -8.62 -2.01 -2.74
C VAL A 341 -8.22 -3.35 -2.09
N LEU A 342 -7.50 -4.22 -2.83
CA LEU A 342 -7.16 -5.56 -2.34
C LEU A 342 -6.30 -5.57 -1.07
N PRO A 343 -5.23 -4.74 -0.93
CA PRO A 343 -4.46 -4.72 0.31
C PRO A 343 -5.30 -4.31 1.51
N MET A 344 -6.15 -3.29 1.33
CA MET A 344 -7.04 -2.82 2.38
C MET A 344 -8.06 -3.89 2.78
N MET A 345 -8.59 -4.63 1.80
CA MET A 345 -9.51 -5.73 2.04
C MET A 345 -8.86 -6.86 2.85
N ILE A 346 -7.66 -7.32 2.43
CA ILE A 346 -6.91 -8.36 3.13
C ILE A 346 -6.57 -7.89 4.55
N TYR A 347 -6.02 -6.68 4.68
CA TYR A 347 -5.67 -6.11 5.99
C TYR A 347 -6.87 -6.05 6.92
N THR A 348 -8.02 -5.55 6.44
CA THR A 348 -9.22 -5.40 7.27
C THR A 348 -9.78 -6.75 7.72
N VAL A 349 -9.80 -7.76 6.83
CA VAL A 349 -10.24 -9.12 7.18
C VAL A 349 -9.30 -9.75 8.22
N CYS A 350 -7.99 -9.67 8.01
CA CYS A 350 -7.02 -10.21 8.96
C CYS A 350 -7.09 -9.48 10.31
N LEU A 351 -7.26 -8.15 10.30
CA LEU A 351 -7.42 -7.35 11.50
C LEU A 351 -8.71 -7.73 12.25
N ALA A 352 -9.80 -7.95 11.52
CA ALA A 352 -11.06 -8.39 12.11
C ALA A 352 -10.92 -9.76 12.80
N ILE A 353 -10.25 -10.71 12.14
CA ILE A 353 -9.98 -12.04 12.74
C ILE A 353 -9.09 -11.90 13.98
N PHE A 354 -8.08 -11.03 13.91
CA PHE A 354 -7.18 -10.78 15.03
C PHE A 354 -7.91 -10.23 16.26
N PHE A 355 -8.74 -9.19 16.09
CA PHE A 355 -9.53 -8.64 17.20
C PHE A 355 -10.59 -9.62 17.72
N LEU A 356 -11.12 -10.46 16.86
CA LEU A 356 -12.05 -11.53 17.25
C LEU A 356 -11.36 -12.54 18.19
N TYR A 357 -10.12 -12.91 17.87
CA TYR A 357 -9.33 -13.79 18.72
C TYR A 357 -8.99 -13.14 20.08
N GLN A 358 -8.68 -11.85 20.10
CA GLN A 358 -8.45 -11.12 21.36
C GLN A 358 -9.73 -10.95 22.18
N GLY A 359 -10.85 -10.67 21.53
CA GLY A 359 -12.13 -10.43 22.20
C GLY A 359 -12.70 -11.67 22.91
N GLN A 360 -12.22 -12.88 22.56
CA GLN A 360 -12.59 -14.10 23.28
C GLN A 360 -12.09 -14.15 24.73
N GLN A 361 -11.12 -13.30 25.07
CA GLN A 361 -10.58 -13.19 26.45
C GLN A 361 -11.39 -12.21 27.31
N GLU A 362 -12.33 -11.47 26.72
CA GLU A 362 -13.19 -10.51 27.40
C GLU A 362 -14.62 -11.05 27.50
N GLU A 363 -15.45 -10.46 28.38
CA GLU A 363 -16.86 -10.89 28.55
C GLU A 363 -17.65 -10.73 27.24
N VAL A 364 -18.43 -11.77 26.91
CA VAL A 364 -19.32 -11.80 25.76
C VAL A 364 -20.33 -10.64 25.84
N GLY A 365 -20.33 -9.74 24.86
CA GLY A 365 -21.24 -8.59 24.78
C GLY A 365 -20.60 -7.22 25.02
N GLY A 366 -19.29 -7.13 25.20
CA GLY A 366 -18.54 -5.87 25.25
C GLY A 366 -18.36 -5.19 23.88
N ILE A 367 -18.04 -3.90 23.88
CA ILE A 367 -17.77 -3.11 22.64
C ILE A 367 -16.63 -3.75 21.82
N ALA A 368 -15.61 -4.28 22.49
CA ALA A 368 -14.47 -4.94 21.86
C ALA A 368 -14.86 -6.12 20.98
N TYR A 369 -15.94 -6.81 21.34
CA TYR A 369 -16.47 -7.96 20.65
C TYR A 369 -17.07 -7.64 19.26
N TYR A 370 -17.74 -6.49 19.12
CA TYR A 370 -18.34 -6.04 17.87
C TYR A 370 -17.39 -5.20 17.01
N MET A 371 -16.27 -4.73 17.57
CA MET A 371 -15.30 -3.89 16.88
C MET A 371 -14.81 -4.49 15.55
N PRO A 372 -14.51 -5.81 15.45
CA PRO A 372 -14.11 -6.45 14.20
C PRO A 372 -15.13 -6.29 13.07
N LEU A 373 -16.42 -6.39 13.40
CA LEU A 373 -17.50 -6.23 12.41
C LEU A 373 -17.54 -4.81 11.83
N TYR A 374 -17.39 -3.80 12.70
CA TYR A 374 -17.36 -2.41 12.25
C TYR A 374 -16.11 -2.05 11.45
N MET A 375 -14.97 -2.71 11.70
CA MET A 375 -13.76 -2.55 10.89
C MET A 375 -14.00 -2.87 9.41
N MET A 376 -14.93 -3.80 9.09
CA MET A 376 -15.26 -4.11 7.70
C MET A 376 -15.81 -2.92 6.91
N THR A 377 -16.40 -1.92 7.57
CA THR A 377 -16.88 -0.69 6.91
C THR A 377 -15.74 0.05 6.20
N MET A 378 -14.50 -0.12 6.66
CA MET A 378 -13.31 0.44 6.00
C MET A 378 -13.16 -0.02 4.56
N ILE A 379 -13.55 -1.26 4.22
CA ILE A 379 -13.52 -1.76 2.84
C ILE A 379 -14.43 -0.93 1.94
N GLY A 380 -15.64 -0.60 2.42
CA GLY A 380 -16.60 0.25 1.67
C GLY A 380 -16.03 1.64 1.38
N ILE A 381 -15.39 2.26 2.37
CA ILE A 381 -14.70 3.55 2.24
C ILE A 381 -13.52 3.44 1.26
N GLY A 382 -12.71 2.37 1.38
CA GLY A 382 -11.57 2.11 0.50
C GLY A 382 -11.96 1.91 -0.96
N ILE A 383 -13.08 1.22 -1.22
CA ILE A 383 -13.64 1.10 -2.56
C ILE A 383 -13.92 2.48 -3.16
N GLN A 384 -14.54 3.37 -2.40
CA GLN A 384 -14.89 4.71 -2.89
C GLN A 384 -13.67 5.59 -3.12
N MET A 385 -12.68 5.55 -2.22
CA MET A 385 -11.43 6.29 -2.39
C MET A 385 -10.70 5.90 -3.68
N ASN A 386 -10.83 4.66 -4.10
CA ASN A 386 -10.17 4.14 -5.30
C ASN A 386 -11.06 4.07 -6.54
N MET A 387 -12.38 4.27 -6.41
CA MET A 387 -13.35 4.12 -7.50
C MET A 387 -13.09 5.05 -8.70
N SER A 388 -12.57 6.25 -8.44
CA SER A 388 -12.25 7.22 -9.50
C SER A 388 -10.92 6.97 -10.21
N ILE A 389 -10.09 6.05 -9.70
CA ILE A 389 -8.73 5.83 -10.20
C ILE A 389 -8.72 4.95 -11.44
N THR A 390 -7.97 5.35 -12.47
CA THR A 390 -7.78 4.60 -13.71
C THR A 390 -6.31 4.50 -14.11
N ASP A 391 -6.00 3.46 -14.91
CA ASP A 391 -4.69 3.25 -15.54
C ASP A 391 -4.52 4.04 -16.86
N LYS A 392 -5.63 4.47 -17.46
CA LYS A 392 -5.67 4.95 -18.85
C LYS A 392 -5.70 6.48 -19.00
N GLY A 393 -5.23 7.22 -18.00
CA GLY A 393 -5.25 8.69 -18.03
C GLY A 393 -6.61 9.30 -17.70
N ASP A 394 -6.84 10.57 -18.05
CA ASP A 394 -8.09 11.26 -17.72
C ASP A 394 -9.20 10.90 -18.74
N LEU A 395 -10.17 10.13 -18.29
CA LEU A 395 -11.34 9.70 -19.07
C LEU A 395 -12.59 10.53 -18.81
N LEU A 396 -12.47 11.68 -18.16
CA LEU A 396 -13.63 12.53 -17.82
C LEU A 396 -14.39 12.98 -19.07
N TRP A 397 -13.70 13.20 -20.18
CA TRP A 397 -14.32 13.59 -21.47
C TRP A 397 -15.36 12.59 -21.95
N LEU A 398 -15.18 11.27 -21.67
CA LEU A 398 -16.11 10.23 -22.07
C LEU A 398 -17.49 10.41 -21.42
N TYR A 399 -17.51 10.82 -20.15
CA TYR A 399 -18.78 11.09 -19.44
C TYR A 399 -19.42 12.40 -19.89
N ARG A 400 -18.63 13.39 -20.33
CA ARG A 400 -19.13 14.67 -20.86
C ARG A 400 -19.67 14.56 -22.28
N SER A 401 -19.18 13.59 -23.08
CA SER A 401 -19.64 13.38 -24.47
C SER A 401 -21.04 12.78 -24.56
N LYS A 402 -21.58 12.24 -23.47
CA LYS A 402 -22.92 11.63 -23.44
C LYS A 402 -23.89 12.49 -22.62
N PRO A 403 -25.14 12.65 -23.07
CA PRO A 403 -26.16 13.42 -22.34
C PRO A 403 -26.67 12.63 -21.14
N LEU A 404 -25.91 12.63 -20.04
CA LEU A 404 -26.32 11.99 -18.79
C LEU A 404 -27.21 12.95 -18.00
N VAL A 405 -28.48 12.65 -17.90
CA VAL A 405 -29.45 13.52 -17.18
C VAL A 405 -29.16 13.52 -15.67
N ARG A 406 -28.81 12.37 -15.09
CA ARG A 406 -28.57 12.20 -13.64
C ARG A 406 -27.29 11.40 -13.38
N PRO A 407 -26.14 12.05 -13.28
CA PRO A 407 -24.86 11.37 -13.08
C PRO A 407 -24.78 10.60 -11.76
N GLY A 408 -25.49 11.05 -10.72
CA GLY A 408 -25.52 10.38 -9.41
C GLY A 408 -26.01 8.94 -9.47
N ALA A 409 -27.00 8.65 -10.31
CA ALA A 409 -27.53 7.30 -10.47
C ALA A 409 -26.48 6.33 -11.08
N LEU A 410 -25.70 6.80 -12.06
CA LEU A 410 -24.62 6.02 -12.66
C LEU A 410 -23.48 5.76 -11.66
N ILE A 411 -23.08 6.77 -10.91
CA ILE A 411 -22.03 6.67 -9.88
C ILE A 411 -22.45 5.68 -8.79
N LEU A 412 -23.69 5.78 -8.31
CA LEU A 412 -24.23 4.86 -7.32
C LEU A 412 -24.32 3.42 -7.84
N GLY A 413 -24.76 3.22 -9.08
CA GLY A 413 -24.78 1.90 -9.71
C GLY A 413 -23.39 1.26 -9.77
N CYS A 414 -22.38 2.04 -10.15
CA CYS A 414 -21.01 1.59 -10.15
C CYS A 414 -20.53 1.23 -8.74
N PHE A 415 -20.80 2.08 -7.74
CA PHE A 415 -20.45 1.78 -6.36
C PHE A 415 -21.11 0.48 -5.87
N LYS A 416 -22.41 0.27 -6.13
CA LYS A 416 -23.11 -0.98 -5.78
C LYS A 416 -22.44 -2.22 -6.39
N ALA A 417 -21.99 -2.13 -7.66
CA ALA A 417 -21.26 -3.22 -8.30
C ALA A 417 -19.95 -3.56 -7.56
N LEU A 418 -19.19 -2.54 -7.17
CA LEU A 418 -17.93 -2.72 -6.46
C LEU A 418 -18.16 -3.24 -5.04
N PHE A 419 -19.20 -2.76 -4.37
CA PHE A 419 -19.59 -3.20 -3.05
C PHE A 419 -19.99 -4.68 -3.06
N VAL A 420 -20.82 -5.10 -4.00
CA VAL A 420 -21.21 -6.51 -4.17
C VAL A 420 -20.02 -7.39 -4.55
N LYS A 421 -19.10 -6.89 -5.37
CA LYS A 421 -17.95 -7.69 -5.86
C LYS A 421 -16.84 -7.86 -4.83
N TYR A 422 -16.57 -6.86 -3.99
CA TYR A 422 -15.43 -6.85 -3.09
C TYR A 422 -15.81 -6.88 -1.60
N TYR A 423 -16.78 -6.05 -1.19
CA TYR A 423 -17.18 -5.98 0.22
C TYR A 423 -17.98 -7.21 0.64
N LEU A 424 -19.00 -7.57 -0.13
CA LEU A 424 -19.96 -8.60 0.26
C LEU A 424 -19.31 -9.98 0.44
N PRO A 425 -18.40 -10.49 -0.42
CA PRO A 425 -17.72 -11.77 -0.19
C PRO A 425 -16.86 -11.78 1.07
N ALA A 426 -16.14 -10.67 1.34
CA ALA A 426 -15.33 -10.54 2.55
C ALA A 426 -16.19 -10.51 3.82
N TYR A 427 -17.33 -9.82 3.74
CA TYR A 427 -18.29 -9.74 4.83
C TYR A 427 -18.95 -11.08 5.13
N VAL A 428 -19.40 -11.81 4.09
CA VAL A 428 -20.01 -13.15 4.24
C VAL A 428 -19.01 -14.14 4.84
N LEU A 429 -17.74 -14.08 4.43
CA LEU A 429 -16.69 -14.91 5.04
C LEU A 429 -16.56 -14.62 6.54
N LEU A 430 -16.52 -13.36 6.94
CA LEU A 430 -16.44 -12.98 8.34
C LEU A 430 -17.71 -13.38 9.12
N CYS A 431 -18.90 -13.18 8.53
CA CYS A 431 -20.17 -13.64 9.11
C CYS A 431 -20.15 -15.15 9.39
N GLY A 432 -19.62 -15.95 8.44
CA GLY A 432 -19.46 -17.39 8.63
C GLY A 432 -18.59 -17.72 9.85
N ILE A 433 -17.47 -17.02 10.02
CA ILE A 433 -16.60 -17.20 11.20
C ILE A 433 -17.36 -16.84 12.49
N PHE A 434 -18.07 -15.71 12.51
CA PHE A 434 -18.84 -15.30 13.69
C PHE A 434 -19.95 -16.29 14.04
N ILE A 435 -20.68 -16.80 13.06
CA ILE A 435 -21.74 -17.79 13.29
C ILE A 435 -21.17 -19.10 13.82
N VAL A 436 -20.01 -19.56 13.31
CA VAL A 436 -19.34 -20.76 13.80
C VAL A 436 -18.88 -20.61 15.25
N MET A 437 -18.38 -19.43 15.62
CA MET A 437 -17.85 -19.18 16.97
C MET A 437 -18.93 -18.90 18.01
N LEU A 438 -20.01 -18.25 17.64
CA LEU A 438 -21.01 -17.65 18.52
C LEU A 438 -22.41 -18.19 18.36
N GLY A 439 -22.64 -19.00 17.34
CA GLY A 439 -23.95 -19.50 16.99
C GLY A 439 -24.83 -18.48 16.26
N TRP A 440 -26.05 -18.88 15.99
CA TRP A 440 -27.02 -18.10 15.20
C TRP A 440 -27.58 -16.85 15.90
N VAL A 441 -27.33 -16.71 17.20
CA VAL A 441 -27.84 -15.58 18.02
C VAL A 441 -27.28 -14.24 17.51
N VAL A 442 -26.12 -14.23 16.87
CA VAL A 442 -25.45 -13.03 16.37
C VAL A 442 -26.00 -12.54 15.02
N LEU A 443 -26.93 -13.29 14.40
CA LEU A 443 -27.45 -12.93 13.07
C LEU A 443 -28.07 -11.51 12.98
N PRO A 444 -28.87 -11.04 13.96
CA PRO A 444 -29.39 -9.67 13.93
C PRO A 444 -28.29 -8.60 13.94
N ASP A 445 -27.21 -8.84 14.71
CA ASP A 445 -26.09 -7.91 14.82
C ASP A 445 -25.33 -7.83 13.50
N LEU A 446 -25.11 -8.97 12.85
CA LEU A 446 -24.51 -9.02 11.53
C LEU A 446 -25.37 -8.24 10.51
N LEU A 447 -26.67 -8.40 10.50
CA LEU A 447 -27.56 -7.66 9.62
C LEU A 447 -27.54 -6.15 9.91
N PHE A 448 -27.51 -5.78 11.20
CA PHE A 448 -27.40 -4.38 11.62
C PHE A 448 -26.10 -3.74 11.12
N VAL A 449 -24.96 -4.39 11.33
CA VAL A 449 -23.64 -3.89 10.88
C VAL A 449 -23.58 -3.80 9.36
N LEU A 450 -24.16 -4.73 8.62
CA LEU A 450 -24.25 -4.65 7.15
C LEU A 450 -25.03 -3.41 6.70
N ALA A 451 -26.17 -3.15 7.34
CA ALA A 451 -26.99 -1.98 7.03
C ALA A 451 -26.25 -0.67 7.36
N VAL A 452 -25.60 -0.60 8.53
CA VAL A 452 -24.76 0.55 8.94
C VAL A 452 -23.59 0.76 7.99
N SER A 453 -22.87 -0.31 7.63
CA SER A 453 -21.75 -0.24 6.70
C SER A 453 -22.17 0.31 5.32
N THR A 454 -23.36 -0.10 4.86
CA THR A 454 -23.93 0.42 3.61
C THR A 454 -24.30 1.90 3.75
N LEU A 455 -24.93 2.29 4.86
CA LEU A 455 -25.31 3.68 5.12
C LEU A 455 -24.08 4.58 5.18
N VAL A 456 -23.07 4.21 5.97
CA VAL A 456 -21.82 4.97 6.11
C VAL A 456 -21.11 5.11 4.77
N SER A 457 -21.10 4.05 3.96
CA SER A 457 -20.54 4.10 2.62
C SER A 457 -21.31 5.08 1.71
N TYR A 458 -22.64 5.13 1.77
CA TYR A 458 -23.43 6.09 0.99
C TYR A 458 -23.24 7.53 1.46
N VAL A 459 -23.17 7.74 2.78
CA VAL A 459 -22.85 9.05 3.35
C VAL A 459 -21.47 9.51 2.89
N TYR A 460 -20.47 8.64 2.93
CA TYR A 460 -19.14 8.98 2.44
C TYR A 460 -19.13 9.28 0.94
N LEU A 461 -19.85 8.53 0.12
CA LEU A 461 -20.00 8.81 -1.31
C LEU A 461 -20.55 10.21 -1.57
N TRP A 462 -21.52 10.62 -0.78
CA TRP A 462 -22.14 11.94 -0.91
C TRP A 462 -21.17 13.07 -0.45
N PHE A 463 -20.42 12.86 0.64
CA PHE A 463 -19.43 13.80 1.13
C PHE A 463 -18.12 13.85 0.32
N SER A 464 -17.70 12.75 -0.30
CA SER A 464 -16.46 12.67 -1.06
C SER A 464 -16.46 13.45 -2.39
N GLY A 465 -17.59 14.00 -2.75
CA GLY A 465 -17.75 14.85 -3.94
C GLY A 465 -18.18 14.12 -5.18
N MET A 466 -18.60 12.85 -5.10
CA MET A 466 -19.23 12.09 -6.18
C MET A 466 -18.43 12.11 -7.49
N LEU A 467 -17.15 11.75 -7.43
CA LEU A 467 -16.31 11.65 -8.61
C LEU A 467 -16.79 10.53 -9.54
N PHE A 468 -16.68 10.75 -10.85
CA PHE A 468 -17.00 9.71 -11.82
C PHE A 468 -16.08 8.49 -11.66
N PRO A 469 -16.62 7.26 -11.81
CA PRO A 469 -15.82 6.05 -11.75
C PRO A 469 -14.73 6.07 -12.82
N PHE A 470 -13.52 5.63 -12.48
CA PHE A 470 -12.40 5.46 -13.40
C PHE A 470 -12.08 6.70 -14.27
N SER A 471 -12.24 7.90 -13.71
CA SER A 471 -12.12 9.17 -14.45
C SER A 471 -10.80 9.91 -14.21
N LYS A 472 -10.05 9.58 -13.17
CA LYS A 472 -8.82 10.30 -12.80
C LYS A 472 -7.61 9.39 -12.68
N GLU A 473 -6.44 9.93 -13.00
CA GLU A 473 -5.18 9.27 -12.69
C GLU A 473 -4.84 9.44 -11.19
N LYS A 474 -4.15 8.46 -10.59
CA LYS A 474 -3.87 8.40 -9.13
C LYS A 474 -3.13 9.63 -8.57
N SER A 475 -2.48 10.43 -9.43
CA SER A 475 -1.71 11.62 -9.06
C SER A 475 -2.53 12.80 -8.51
N SER A 476 -3.86 12.79 -8.65
CA SER A 476 -4.73 13.95 -8.38
C SER A 476 -5.51 13.89 -7.07
N MET A 477 -5.19 12.98 -6.13
CA MET A 477 -5.93 12.86 -4.87
C MET A 477 -5.42 13.83 -3.79
N ASP A 478 -6.31 14.69 -3.30
CA ASP A 478 -6.13 15.54 -2.11
C ASP A 478 -6.04 14.68 -0.83
N SER A 479 -4.84 14.24 -0.47
CA SER A 479 -4.61 13.37 0.69
C SER A 479 -5.11 13.96 2.02
N GLY A 480 -4.93 15.25 2.26
CA GLY A 480 -5.28 15.87 3.55
C GLY A 480 -6.79 15.97 3.80
N ARG A 481 -7.56 16.35 2.78
CA ARG A 481 -9.02 16.47 2.89
C ARG A 481 -9.68 15.10 3.05
N ASN A 482 -9.16 14.10 2.39
CA ASN A 482 -9.66 12.74 2.52
C ASN A 482 -9.33 12.14 3.89
N MET A 483 -8.17 12.45 4.45
CA MET A 483 -7.78 12.02 5.81
C MET A 483 -8.73 12.57 6.87
N LEU A 484 -9.07 13.86 6.83
CA LEU A 484 -10.04 14.44 7.77
C LEU A 484 -11.42 13.77 7.67
N ARG A 485 -11.89 13.51 6.45
CA ARG A 485 -13.16 12.80 6.23
C ARG A 485 -13.15 11.39 6.81
N VAL A 486 -12.05 10.67 6.64
CA VAL A 486 -11.88 9.31 7.22
C VAL A 486 -11.90 9.39 8.74
N VAL A 487 -11.22 10.36 9.35
CA VAL A 487 -11.24 10.54 10.81
C VAL A 487 -12.65 10.82 11.33
N VAL A 488 -13.40 11.72 10.69
CA VAL A 488 -14.79 12.00 11.06
C VAL A 488 -15.67 10.75 10.97
N LEU A 489 -15.49 9.94 9.92
CA LEU A 489 -16.24 8.70 9.76
C LEU A 489 -15.86 7.64 10.78
N MET A 490 -14.58 7.58 11.17
CA MET A 490 -14.13 6.70 12.26
C MET A 490 -14.82 7.07 13.58
N LEU A 491 -14.89 8.37 13.91
CA LEU A 491 -15.61 8.83 15.08
C LEU A 491 -17.10 8.47 15.01
N MET A 492 -17.73 8.63 13.85
CA MET A 492 -19.13 8.20 13.64
C MET A 492 -19.30 6.69 13.84
N LEU A 493 -18.38 5.87 13.37
CA LEU A 493 -18.44 4.42 13.58
C LEU A 493 -18.32 4.03 15.04
N VAL A 494 -17.47 4.69 15.81
CA VAL A 494 -17.34 4.47 17.26
C VAL A 494 -18.64 4.83 17.97
N LEU A 495 -19.27 5.96 17.61
CA LEU A 495 -20.56 6.38 18.18
C LEU A 495 -21.68 5.39 17.84
N VAL A 496 -21.75 4.93 16.60
CA VAL A 496 -22.77 3.96 16.17
C VAL A 496 -22.52 2.60 16.85
N GLY A 497 -21.25 2.17 16.99
CA GLY A 497 -20.90 0.96 17.73
C GLY A 497 -21.31 1.03 19.21
N GLY A 498 -21.08 2.17 19.85
CA GLY A 498 -21.54 2.42 21.22
C GLY A 498 -23.07 2.39 21.35
N ALA A 499 -23.77 3.03 20.41
CA ALA A 499 -25.25 2.99 20.35
C ALA A 499 -25.79 1.58 20.12
N HIS A 500 -25.11 0.77 19.29
CA HIS A 500 -25.48 -0.63 19.06
C HIS A 500 -25.46 -1.45 20.37
N VAL A 501 -24.39 -1.34 21.15
CA VAL A 501 -24.28 -2.03 22.44
C VAL A 501 -25.35 -1.56 23.42
N LEU A 502 -25.70 -0.27 23.43
CA LEU A 502 -26.78 0.26 24.24
C LEU A 502 -28.15 -0.33 23.85
N VAL A 503 -28.44 -0.39 22.55
CA VAL A 503 -29.68 -0.95 22.01
C VAL A 503 -29.81 -2.44 22.36
N MET A 504 -28.73 -3.21 22.30
CA MET A 504 -28.72 -4.61 22.69
C MET A 504 -29.07 -4.83 24.18
N ARG A 505 -28.59 -3.94 25.06
CA ARG A 505 -28.90 -4.01 26.49
C ARG A 505 -30.34 -3.69 26.81
N LEU A 506 -31.04 -2.94 25.94
CA LEU A 506 -32.40 -2.49 26.18
C LEU A 506 -33.45 -3.59 25.87
N SER A 507 -33.43 -4.21 24.71
CA SER A 507 -34.33 -5.34 24.37
C SER A 507 -33.98 -5.99 23.02
N TRP A 508 -34.34 -7.26 22.87
CA TRP A 508 -34.26 -7.99 21.58
C TRP A 508 -35.06 -7.30 20.45
N PHE A 509 -36.21 -6.71 20.73
CA PHE A 509 -37.00 -5.96 19.75
C PHE A 509 -36.31 -4.66 19.30
N GLY A 510 -35.48 -4.06 20.14
CA GLY A 510 -34.75 -2.83 19.83
C GLY A 510 -33.81 -2.97 18.63
N ILE A 511 -33.16 -4.12 18.48
CA ILE A 511 -32.27 -4.39 17.33
C ILE A 511 -33.05 -4.40 16.01
N TRP A 512 -34.19 -5.08 15.95
CA TRP A 512 -34.98 -5.15 14.72
C TRP A 512 -35.53 -3.77 14.33
N ALA A 513 -35.98 -2.99 15.32
CA ALA A 513 -36.38 -1.61 15.09
C ALA A 513 -35.20 -0.75 14.58
N ALA A 514 -34.02 -0.89 15.17
CA ALA A 514 -32.81 -0.20 14.72
C ALA A 514 -32.42 -0.59 13.28
N ILE A 515 -32.48 -1.87 12.92
CA ILE A 515 -32.27 -2.35 11.55
C ILE A 515 -33.26 -1.67 10.59
N ALA A 516 -34.54 -1.64 10.92
CA ALA A 516 -35.56 -1.01 10.09
C ALA A 516 -35.29 0.49 9.85
N VAL A 517 -34.90 1.22 10.90
CA VAL A 517 -34.53 2.64 10.82
C VAL A 517 -33.30 2.84 9.92
N VAL A 518 -32.25 2.05 10.13
CA VAL A 518 -31.01 2.18 9.31
C VAL A 518 -31.28 1.83 7.85
N VAL A 519 -32.05 0.78 7.57
CA VAL A 519 -32.46 0.40 6.22
C VAL A 519 -33.28 1.52 5.56
N PHE A 520 -34.19 2.14 6.30
CA PHE A 520 -34.94 3.30 5.80
C PHE A 520 -34.01 4.46 5.44
N LEU A 521 -33.01 4.75 6.28
CA LEU A 521 -32.01 5.78 6.00
C LEU A 521 -31.15 5.44 4.76
N VAL A 522 -30.81 4.16 4.56
CA VAL A 522 -30.11 3.71 3.33
C VAL A 522 -30.95 4.02 2.10
N PHE A 523 -32.26 3.75 2.12
CA PHE A 523 -33.14 4.06 1.00
C PHE A 523 -33.27 5.57 0.74
N LEU A 524 -33.34 6.34 1.83
CA LEU A 524 -33.38 7.80 1.74
C LEU A 524 -32.10 8.37 1.12
N MET A 525 -30.94 7.88 1.55
CA MET A 525 -29.65 8.28 0.98
C MET A 525 -29.50 7.85 -0.48
N GLU A 526 -29.99 6.67 -0.85
CA GLU A 526 -30.04 6.22 -2.24
C GLU A 526 -30.84 7.19 -3.12
N PHE A 527 -32.01 7.62 -2.63
CA PHE A 527 -32.87 8.57 -3.32
C PHE A 527 -32.18 9.95 -3.49
N VAL A 528 -31.54 10.45 -2.44
CA VAL A 528 -30.79 11.71 -2.47
C VAL A 528 -29.64 11.65 -3.48
N ILE A 529 -28.85 10.57 -3.47
CA ILE A 529 -27.70 10.38 -4.37
C ILE A 529 -28.17 10.31 -5.83
N CYS A 530 -29.27 9.60 -6.12
CA CYS A 530 -29.80 9.48 -7.48
C CYS A 530 -30.25 10.81 -8.08
N ARG A 531 -30.64 11.79 -7.26
CA ARG A 531 -31.09 13.12 -7.70
C ARG A 531 -29.95 14.11 -7.89
N VAL A 532 -28.71 13.76 -7.62
CA VAL A 532 -27.58 14.68 -7.75
C VAL A 532 -27.38 15.11 -9.20
N SER A 533 -27.25 16.42 -9.37
CA SER A 533 -27.06 17.08 -10.65
C SER A 533 -25.58 17.22 -11.03
N TRP A 534 -25.31 17.53 -12.31
CA TRP A 534 -23.98 17.82 -12.83
C TRP A 534 -23.22 18.92 -12.07
N ARG A 535 -23.91 19.95 -11.59
CA ARG A 535 -23.29 21.08 -10.87
C ARG A 535 -22.46 20.61 -9.68
N LYS A 536 -23.01 19.68 -8.88
CA LYS A 536 -22.30 19.14 -7.70
C LYS A 536 -21.12 18.23 -8.07
N VAL A 537 -21.21 17.51 -9.20
CA VAL A 537 -20.14 16.61 -9.65
C VAL A 537 -18.99 17.42 -10.24
N ILE A 538 -19.26 18.40 -11.11
CA ILE A 538 -18.25 19.23 -11.77
C ILE A 538 -17.47 20.10 -10.77
N SER A 539 -18.11 20.62 -9.72
CA SER A 539 -17.44 21.44 -8.72
C SER A 539 -16.27 20.71 -8.02
N ASN A 540 -16.16 19.40 -8.14
CA ASN A 540 -15.12 18.55 -7.54
C ASN A 540 -14.01 18.15 -8.52
N TYR A 541 -14.09 18.57 -9.79
CA TYR A 541 -13.06 18.41 -10.81
C TYR A 541 -12.33 19.71 -11.07
#